data_1b45adbd4d00ca561f0a0b7d2b3e9907
#
_entry.id   1b45adbd4d00ca561f0a0b7d2b3e9907
#
_cell.length_a   1.000
_cell.length_b   1.000
_cell.length_c   1.000
_cell.angle_alpha   90.00
_cell.angle_beta   90.00
_cell.angle_gamma   90.00
#
_symmetry.space_group_name_H-M   'P 1'
#
loop_
_entity.id
_entity.type
_entity.pdbx_description
1 polymer ?
#
loop_
_entity_poly.entity_id
_entity_poly.type
_entity_poly.pdbx_seq_one_letter_code
_entity_poly.pdbx_strand_id
1 'polypeptide(L)'
;MKETALGLNRNMKFYFCPVSINMNKGIDGLCGFIRSNLMRDPLSSEVFIFMGKNRKQIKLLRWENGRFILYTVRLYGNKRFNPQYNHEEGSYYLEWEQFIKIID
;
A
#
# COMPACT_ATOMS: atom_id res chain seq x y z
N MET A 1 -12.31 1.98 -17.83
CA MET A 1 -11.19 1.98 -16.89
C MET A 1 -10.70 0.57 -16.65
N LYS A 2 -9.40 0.40 -16.62
CA LYS A 2 -8.82 -0.92 -16.46
C LYS A 2 -8.57 -1.25 -14.99
N GLU A 3 -9.09 -2.38 -14.54
CA GLU A 3 -8.75 -2.93 -13.24
C GLU A 3 -7.47 -3.74 -13.33
N THR A 4 -6.74 -3.82 -12.22
CA THR A 4 -5.61 -4.72 -12.11
C THR A 4 -6.08 -6.13 -11.82
N ALA A 5 -5.17 -7.12 -11.89
CA ALA A 5 -5.45 -8.49 -11.51
C ALA A 5 -5.89 -8.62 -10.05
N LEU A 6 -5.56 -7.63 -9.19
CA LEU A 6 -5.95 -7.62 -7.79
C LEU A 6 -7.29 -6.93 -7.55
N GLY A 7 -7.98 -6.51 -8.60
CA GLY A 7 -9.25 -5.80 -8.47
C GLY A 7 -9.09 -4.33 -8.10
N LEU A 8 -7.90 -3.78 -8.22
CA LEU A 8 -7.64 -2.38 -7.91
C LEU A 8 -7.83 -1.53 -9.17
N ASN A 9 -8.27 -0.29 -8.99
CA ASN A 9 -8.41 0.66 -10.09
C ASN A 9 -8.07 2.08 -9.63
N ARG A 10 -7.85 2.99 -10.58
CA ARG A 10 -7.36 4.32 -10.28
C ARG A 10 -8.37 5.22 -9.56
N ASN A 11 -9.63 4.83 -9.49
CA ASN A 11 -10.65 5.60 -8.77
C ASN A 11 -10.64 5.33 -7.28
N MET A 12 -9.97 4.29 -6.83
CA MET A 12 -9.83 4.01 -5.41
C MET A 12 -8.89 5.02 -4.77
N LYS A 13 -9.09 5.26 -3.48
CA LYS A 13 -8.19 6.12 -2.72
C LYS A 13 -7.05 5.28 -2.18
N PHE A 14 -5.82 5.74 -2.41
CA PHE A 14 -4.62 5.07 -1.96
C PHE A 14 -3.93 5.93 -0.92
N TYR A 15 -3.55 5.31 0.19
CA TYR A 15 -2.74 5.97 1.22
C TYR A 15 -1.42 5.24 1.35
N PHE A 16 -0.33 5.92 1.04
CA PHE A 16 1.00 5.37 1.14
C PHE A 16 1.58 5.69 2.51
N CYS A 17 1.89 4.65 3.30
CA CYS A 17 2.46 4.83 4.63
C CYS A 17 3.82 5.54 4.51
N PRO A 18 4.02 6.67 5.24
CA PRO A 18 5.22 7.48 5.06
C PRO A 18 6.49 6.88 5.66
N VAL A 19 6.38 5.80 6.42
CA VAL A 19 7.54 5.14 7.02
C VAL A 19 7.57 3.68 6.62
N SER A 20 8.76 3.10 6.55
CA SER A 20 8.87 1.67 6.31
C SER A 20 8.44 0.91 7.57
N ILE A 21 7.89 -0.28 7.36
CA ILE A 21 7.42 -1.12 8.47
C ILE A 21 7.99 -2.51 8.35
N ASN A 22 7.85 -3.26 9.45
CA ASN A 22 8.21 -4.68 9.46
C ASN A 22 7.21 -5.47 8.61
N MET A 23 7.71 -6.14 7.59
CA MET A 23 6.88 -6.90 6.65
C MET A 23 6.32 -8.20 7.23
N ASN A 24 6.63 -8.52 8.49
CA ASN A 24 6.02 -9.65 9.18
C ASN A 24 4.65 -9.33 9.78
N LYS A 25 4.22 -8.07 9.75
CA LYS A 25 2.91 -7.69 10.26
C LYS A 25 1.81 -8.27 9.38
N GLY A 26 0.86 -8.94 10.03
CA GLY A 26 -0.36 -9.40 9.36
C GLY A 26 -1.47 -8.37 9.47
N ILE A 27 -2.70 -8.78 9.17
CA ILE A 27 -3.86 -7.88 9.13
C ILE A 27 -4.04 -7.14 10.45
N ASP A 28 -4.04 -7.84 11.58
CA ASP A 28 -4.27 -7.21 12.88
C ASP A 28 -3.18 -6.22 13.25
N GLY A 29 -1.92 -6.58 12.98
CA GLY A 29 -0.80 -5.69 13.24
C GLY A 29 -0.84 -4.44 12.39
N LEU A 30 -1.22 -4.57 11.11
CA LEU A 30 -1.36 -3.42 10.22
C LEU A 30 -2.54 -2.54 10.62
N CYS A 31 -3.67 -3.12 11.00
CA CYS A 31 -4.82 -2.35 11.50
C CYS A 31 -4.45 -1.56 12.76
N GLY A 32 -3.72 -2.19 13.68
CA GLY A 32 -3.24 -1.51 14.88
C GLY A 32 -2.32 -0.34 14.54
N PHE A 33 -1.43 -0.53 13.58
CA PHE A 33 -0.53 0.53 13.13
C PHE A 33 -1.29 1.70 12.49
N ILE A 34 -2.29 1.38 11.65
CA ILE A 34 -3.11 2.40 11.01
C ILE A 34 -3.81 3.27 12.07
N ARG A 35 -4.42 2.64 13.08
CA ARG A 35 -5.13 3.37 14.14
C ARG A 35 -4.19 4.17 15.02
N SER A 36 -3.10 3.55 15.48
CA SER A 36 -2.24 4.13 16.52
C SER A 36 -1.19 5.07 15.98
N ASN A 37 -0.65 4.80 14.79
CA ASN A 37 0.47 5.56 14.23
C ASN A 37 0.07 6.48 13.11
N LEU A 38 -0.90 6.08 12.29
CA LEU A 38 -1.34 6.90 11.16
C LEU A 38 -2.58 7.71 11.48
N MET A 39 -3.24 7.41 12.62
CA MET A 39 -4.48 8.08 13.04
C MET A 39 -5.54 8.02 11.94
N ARG A 40 -5.65 6.88 11.31
CA ARG A 40 -6.63 6.62 10.26
C ARG A 40 -7.50 5.43 10.61
N ASP A 41 -8.57 5.28 9.86
CA ASP A 41 -9.52 4.19 10.05
C ASP A 41 -9.25 3.10 9.01
N PRO A 42 -8.84 1.90 9.43
CA PRO A 42 -8.62 0.82 8.48
C PRO A 42 -9.89 0.35 7.76
N LEU A 43 -11.07 0.71 8.27
CA LEU A 43 -12.36 0.39 7.63
C LEU A 43 -12.81 1.46 6.65
N SER A 44 -11.97 2.42 6.31
CA SER A 44 -12.34 3.58 5.49
C SER A 44 -12.47 3.29 4.00
N SER A 45 -12.19 2.09 3.56
CA SER A 45 -12.13 1.69 2.14
C SER A 45 -10.91 2.23 1.38
N GLU A 46 -10.04 2.97 2.04
CA GLU A 46 -8.76 3.33 1.43
C GLU A 46 -7.90 2.08 1.25
N VAL A 47 -7.08 2.08 0.21
CA VAL A 47 -6.05 1.05 0.04
C VAL A 47 -4.78 1.56 0.72
N PHE A 48 -4.40 0.92 1.82
CA PHE A 48 -3.20 1.31 2.56
C PHE A 48 -2.01 0.55 1.99
N ILE A 49 -0.96 1.28 1.60
CA ILE A 49 0.25 0.72 1.01
C ILE A 49 1.39 0.83 2.02
N PHE A 50 1.98 -0.31 2.36
CA PHE A 50 3.09 -0.40 3.29
C PHE A 50 4.30 -0.96 2.57
N MET A 51 5.47 -0.38 2.82
CA MET A 51 6.71 -0.78 2.18
C MET A 51 7.72 -1.25 3.22
N GLY A 52 8.43 -2.32 2.90
CA GLY A 52 9.53 -2.80 3.73
C GLY A 52 10.76 -1.93 3.58
N LYS A 53 11.67 -2.05 4.55
CA LYS A 53 12.87 -1.21 4.63
C LYS A 53 13.78 -1.34 3.42
N ASN A 54 13.86 -2.52 2.81
CA ASN A 54 14.73 -2.75 1.65
C ASN A 54 14.08 -2.37 0.33
N ARG A 55 12.83 -1.92 0.35
CA ARG A 55 12.04 -1.53 -0.83
C ARG A 55 11.78 -2.65 -1.82
N LYS A 56 11.91 -3.89 -1.39
CA LYS A 56 11.64 -5.05 -2.24
C LYS A 56 10.25 -5.63 -2.04
N GLN A 57 9.58 -5.24 -0.98
CA GLN A 57 8.31 -5.82 -0.61
C GLN A 57 7.34 -4.73 -0.20
N ILE A 58 6.10 -4.84 -0.70
CA ILE A 58 5.00 -4.01 -0.24
C ILE A 58 3.83 -4.89 0.17
N LYS A 59 3.02 -4.36 1.06
CA LYS A 59 1.74 -4.94 1.41
C LYS A 59 0.67 -3.90 1.18
N LEU A 60 -0.47 -4.35 0.65
CA LEU A 60 -1.63 -3.51 0.43
C LEU A 60 -2.77 -4.07 1.24
N LEU A 61 -3.36 -3.23 2.08
CA LEU A 61 -4.47 -3.63 2.94
C LEU A 61 -5.68 -2.80 2.61
N ARG A 62 -6.83 -3.45 2.41
CA ARG A 62 -8.09 -2.74 2.24
C ARG A 62 -9.25 -3.50 2.88
N TRP A 63 -10.24 -2.73 3.30
CA TRP A 63 -11.51 -3.25 3.80
C TRP A 63 -12.53 -3.20 2.69
N GLU A 64 -13.21 -4.31 2.44
CA GLU A 64 -14.22 -4.40 1.40
C GLU A 64 -15.28 -5.43 1.78
N ASN A 65 -16.54 -5.04 1.75
CA ASN A 65 -17.67 -5.97 1.94
C ASN A 65 -17.52 -6.87 3.15
N GLY A 66 -17.18 -6.27 4.30
CA GLY A 66 -17.12 -6.99 5.57
C GLY A 66 -15.87 -7.83 5.77
N ARG A 67 -14.82 -7.61 4.97
CA ARG A 67 -13.58 -8.37 5.11
C ARG A 67 -12.37 -7.50 4.81
N PHE A 68 -11.24 -7.89 5.39
CA PHE A 68 -9.95 -7.32 5.00
C PHE A 68 -9.32 -8.17 3.91
N ILE A 69 -8.69 -7.50 2.96
CA ILE A 69 -7.92 -8.12 1.90
C ILE A 69 -6.50 -7.62 2.02
N LEU A 70 -5.56 -8.54 2.14
CA LEU A 70 -4.14 -8.22 2.26
C LEU A 70 -3.40 -8.83 1.08
N TYR A 71 -2.75 -7.97 0.30
CA TYR A 71 -1.89 -8.40 -0.80
C TYR A 71 -0.44 -8.23 -0.38
N THR A 72 0.40 -9.15 -0.78
CA THR A 72 1.85 -9.02 -0.61
C THR A 72 2.51 -9.12 -1.97
N VAL A 73 3.32 -8.12 -2.33
CA VAL A 73 4.06 -8.10 -3.58
C VAL A 73 5.54 -8.03 -3.26
N ARG A 74 6.33 -8.92 -3.84
CA ARG A 74 7.77 -8.97 -3.63
C ARG A 74 8.50 -8.91 -4.95
N LEU A 75 9.45 -7.98 -5.05
CA LEU A 75 10.30 -7.85 -6.23
C LEU A 75 11.55 -8.71 -6.07
N TYR A 76 12.02 -9.27 -7.18
CA TYR A 76 13.22 -10.10 -7.21
C TYR A 76 14.35 -9.39 -7.95
N GLY A 77 15.56 -9.87 -7.71
CA GLY A 77 16.75 -9.33 -8.35
C GLY A 77 17.10 -7.96 -7.86
N ASN A 78 17.44 -7.05 -8.76
CA ASN A 78 17.84 -5.69 -8.43
C ASN A 78 16.68 -4.70 -8.42
N LYS A 79 15.46 -5.18 -8.63
CA LYS A 79 14.30 -4.31 -8.67
C LYS A 79 13.94 -3.81 -7.28
N ARG A 80 13.51 -2.56 -7.20
CA ARG A 80 13.06 -1.91 -5.96
C ARG A 80 11.83 -1.07 -6.26
N PHE A 81 10.96 -0.94 -5.27
CA PHE A 81 9.90 0.06 -5.32
C PHE A 81 10.53 1.43 -5.16
N ASN A 82 10.09 2.38 -5.97
CA ASN A 82 10.67 3.72 -5.99
C ASN A 82 9.58 4.78 -5.92
N PRO A 83 8.99 5.00 -4.73
CA PRO A 83 7.92 5.98 -4.58
C PRO A 83 8.46 7.39 -4.78
N GLN A 84 7.62 8.24 -5.35
CA GLN A 84 7.89 9.66 -5.49
C GLN A 84 7.49 10.37 -4.20
N TYR A 85 8.12 11.50 -3.93
CA TYR A 85 7.79 12.31 -2.77
C TYR A 85 7.17 13.63 -3.22
N ASN A 86 5.98 13.93 -2.69
CA ASN A 86 5.31 15.19 -2.94
C ASN A 86 5.67 16.16 -1.82
N HIS A 87 6.49 17.17 -2.13
CA HIS A 87 6.96 18.13 -1.13
C HIS A 87 5.84 19.03 -0.62
N GLU A 88 4.83 19.31 -1.43
CA GLU A 88 3.71 20.14 -1.02
C GLU A 88 2.81 19.41 -0.02
N GLU A 89 2.58 18.13 -0.23
CA GLU A 89 1.73 17.32 0.64
C GLU A 89 2.51 16.64 1.76
N GLY A 90 3.83 16.58 1.65
CA GLY A 90 4.66 15.89 2.62
C GLY A 90 4.45 14.38 2.64
N SER A 91 4.15 13.79 1.51
CA SER A 91 3.81 12.36 1.43
C SER A 91 4.45 11.69 0.23
N TYR A 92 4.61 10.37 0.34
CA TYR A 92 5.04 9.54 -0.77
C TYR A 92 3.85 9.08 -1.58
N TYR A 93 4.10 8.82 -2.86
CA TYR A 93 3.09 8.25 -3.75
C TYR A 93 3.77 7.46 -4.87
N LEU A 94 2.98 6.61 -5.53
CA LEU A 94 3.38 5.93 -6.77
C LEU A 94 2.41 6.35 -7.85
N GLU A 95 2.95 6.68 -9.03
CA GLU A 95 2.09 6.91 -10.19
C GLU A 95 1.31 5.64 -10.51
N TRP A 96 0.06 5.79 -10.93
CA TRP A 96 -0.79 4.64 -11.22
C TRP A 96 -0.14 3.70 -12.26
N GLU A 97 0.45 4.26 -13.30
CA GLU A 97 1.10 3.48 -14.35
C GLU A 97 2.30 2.69 -13.83
N GLN A 98 3.06 3.26 -12.91
CA GLN A 98 4.16 2.55 -12.26
C GLN A 98 3.62 1.44 -11.35
N PHE A 99 2.56 1.76 -10.62
CA PHE A 99 1.96 0.84 -9.68
C PHE A 99 1.41 -0.41 -10.37
N ILE A 100 0.67 -0.25 -11.47
CA ILE A 100 0.10 -1.40 -12.18
C ILE A 100 1.17 -2.29 -12.82
N LYS A 101 2.31 -1.73 -13.21
CA LYS A 101 3.43 -2.52 -13.74
C LYS A 101 4.05 -3.41 -12.67
N ILE A 102 3.92 -3.02 -11.41
CA ILE A 102 4.49 -3.76 -10.30
C ILE A 102 3.56 -4.87 -9.84
N ILE A 103 2.26 -4.58 -9.76
CA ILE A 103 1.28 -5.49 -9.15
C ILE A 103 0.54 -6.36 -10.16
N ASP A 104 0.58 -6.01 -11.41
CA ASP A 104 0.02 -6.81 -12.49
C ASP A 104 1.15 -7.63 -13.13
#